data_76b6284cdeb400ad1b54f888a6dc8799
#
_entry.id   76b6284cdeb400ad1b54f888a6dc8799
#
_cell.length_a   1.000
_cell.length_b   1.000
_cell.length_c   1.000
_cell.angle_alpha   90.00
_cell.angle_beta   90.00
_cell.angle_gamma   90.00
#
_symmetry.space_group_name_H-M   'P 1'
#
loop_
_entity.id
_entity.type
_entity.pdbx_description
1 polymer ?
#
loop_
_entity_poly.entity_id
_entity_poly.type
_entity_poly.pdbx_seq_one_letter_code
_entity_poly.pdbx_strand_id
1 'polypeptide(L)'
;MADSMFHQPVMGRRAFVGGTLAASSMAFLAACGKKGGDASGSESGSKLNFYINNPVCIDPYNVQEDQGTQVEYQLFDALTSYDAEKGEIVPLACESFEANDDATEFTFKIKKAKFHNGDDVTSKSFKLGWERLVNTKSAVATEYGPSEVSYHLSMVEGYDDLLAGNATELSGVTCPDDETLVVKLASAYADFPFVASHPALAPVPECAESDVKSFYLAPVGNGPFMMDGKWEDGQEINVKKFDDYYGDKAKID
;
A
#
# COMPACT_ATOMS: atom_id res chain seq x y z
N MET A 1 55.31 -13.61 -43.75
CA MET A 1 54.84 -12.78 -42.65
C MET A 1 53.41 -13.16 -42.39
N ALA A 2 53.16 -13.97 -41.38
CA ALA A 2 51.87 -14.56 -41.10
C ALA A 2 51.28 -13.88 -39.88
N ASP A 3 50.10 -13.25 -40.11
CA ASP A 3 49.27 -12.69 -39.03
C ASP A 3 48.42 -13.82 -38.45
N SER A 4 48.71 -14.19 -37.22
CA SER A 4 47.87 -15.12 -36.44
C SER A 4 46.82 -14.34 -35.66
N MET A 5 45.60 -14.25 -36.20
CA MET A 5 44.43 -13.78 -35.45
C MET A 5 44.02 -14.79 -34.40
N PHE A 6 44.17 -14.41 -33.15
CA PHE A 6 43.58 -15.12 -32.02
C PHE A 6 42.04 -14.97 -32.05
N HIS A 7 41.35 -16.06 -32.39
CA HIS A 7 39.91 -16.17 -32.18
C HIS A 7 39.64 -16.53 -30.71
N GLN A 8 39.17 -15.57 -29.94
CA GLN A 8 38.59 -15.87 -28.63
C GLN A 8 37.11 -16.31 -28.83
N PRO A 9 36.67 -17.43 -28.27
CA PRO A 9 35.29 -17.83 -28.35
C PRO A 9 34.44 -16.94 -27.43
N VAL A 10 33.46 -16.23 -28.02
CA VAL A 10 32.47 -15.45 -27.29
C VAL A 10 31.49 -16.41 -26.64
N MET A 11 31.59 -16.61 -25.34
CA MET A 11 30.59 -17.38 -24.58
C MET A 11 29.27 -16.58 -24.48
N GLY A 12 28.25 -17.13 -25.07
CA GLY A 12 26.93 -16.51 -25.03
C GLY A 12 26.32 -16.45 -23.59
N ARG A 13 25.54 -15.41 -23.29
CA ARG A 13 24.92 -15.16 -21.99
C ARG A 13 24.16 -16.35 -21.37
N ARG A 14 23.69 -17.30 -22.19
CA ARG A 14 22.99 -18.53 -21.75
C ARG A 14 23.92 -19.58 -21.10
N ALA A 15 25.21 -19.58 -21.42
CA ALA A 15 26.16 -20.50 -20.81
C ALA A 15 26.63 -20.04 -19.43
N PHE A 16 26.58 -18.72 -19.14
CA PHE A 16 26.95 -18.15 -17.84
C PHE A 16 25.90 -18.42 -16.75
N VAL A 17 24.62 -18.40 -17.10
CA VAL A 17 23.52 -18.63 -16.14
C VAL A 17 23.40 -20.11 -15.75
N GLY A 18 23.72 -21.04 -16.65
CA GLY A 18 23.67 -22.48 -16.36
C GLY A 18 24.80 -22.99 -15.45
N GLY A 19 25.95 -22.31 -15.43
CA GLY A 19 27.11 -22.73 -14.65
C GLY A 19 27.06 -22.31 -13.17
N THR A 20 26.40 -21.22 -12.86
CA THR A 20 26.32 -20.69 -11.49
C THR A 20 25.20 -21.32 -10.64
N LEU A 21 24.14 -21.84 -11.26
CA LEU A 21 23.06 -22.53 -10.55
C LEU A 21 23.43 -23.95 -10.07
N ALA A 22 24.39 -24.61 -10.72
CA ALA A 22 24.81 -25.95 -10.31
C ALA A 22 25.80 -25.96 -9.12
N ALA A 23 26.51 -24.86 -8.87
CA ALA A 23 27.48 -24.76 -7.76
C ALA A 23 26.88 -24.26 -6.46
N SER A 24 25.72 -23.56 -6.50
CA SER A 24 25.05 -23.02 -5.30
C SER A 24 24.07 -24.01 -4.66
N SER A 25 23.59 -25.02 -5.40
CA SER A 25 22.63 -25.99 -4.86
C SER A 25 23.24 -27.07 -3.97
N MET A 26 24.57 -27.28 -3.99
CA MET A 26 25.22 -28.25 -3.10
C MET A 26 25.69 -27.72 -1.74
N ALA A 27 25.75 -26.39 -1.56
CA ALA A 27 26.13 -25.79 -0.28
C ALA A 27 24.97 -25.66 0.72
N PHE A 28 23.71 -25.70 0.25
CA PHE A 28 22.53 -25.56 1.12
C PHE A 28 22.02 -26.88 1.75
N LEU A 29 22.46 -28.03 1.24
CA LEU A 29 22.02 -29.35 1.76
C LEU A 29 22.85 -29.89 2.94
N ALA A 30 23.95 -29.22 3.33
CA ALA A 30 24.82 -29.66 4.41
C ALA A 30 24.48 -29.06 5.80
N ALA A 31 23.52 -28.14 5.90
CA ALA A 31 23.15 -27.48 7.15
C ALA A 31 21.97 -28.12 7.89
N CYS A 32 21.27 -29.11 7.30
CA CYS A 32 20.13 -29.79 7.92
C CYS A 32 20.42 -31.24 8.27
N GLY A 33 21.41 -31.49 9.10
CA GLY A 33 21.70 -32.82 9.63
C GLY A 33 22.37 -32.82 10.97
N LYS A 34 21.64 -32.71 12.07
CA LYS A 34 21.80 -33.55 13.26
C LYS A 34 20.83 -33.26 14.42
N LYS A 35 20.17 -34.29 14.77
CA LYS A 35 19.71 -34.78 16.09
C LYS A 35 18.28 -34.46 16.51
N GLY A 36 17.56 -35.58 16.69
CA GLY A 36 16.27 -35.68 17.29
C GLY A 36 16.22 -35.16 18.73
N GLY A 37 15.14 -34.57 19.05
CA GLY A 37 14.64 -34.18 20.34
C GLY A 37 13.17 -33.86 20.10
N ASP A 38 12.31 -34.35 20.98
CA ASP A 38 10.85 -34.32 20.92
C ASP A 38 10.32 -32.97 20.47
N ALA A 39 9.65 -32.94 19.32
CA ALA A 39 8.92 -31.81 18.84
C ALA A 39 7.57 -31.72 19.58
N SER A 40 7.57 -31.02 20.69
CA SER A 40 6.38 -30.31 21.15
C SER A 40 6.15 -29.21 20.08
N GLY A 41 5.10 -29.34 19.26
CA GLY A 41 4.78 -28.42 18.20
C GLY A 41 4.37 -27.05 18.75
N SER A 42 5.31 -26.15 18.82
CA SER A 42 5.11 -24.73 18.75
C SER A 42 5.16 -24.42 17.24
N GLU A 43 4.06 -24.01 16.65
CA GLU A 43 4.07 -23.35 15.35
C GLU A 43 4.90 -22.08 15.52
N SER A 44 6.18 -22.19 15.26
CA SER A 44 7.07 -21.05 15.14
C SER A 44 6.71 -20.38 13.82
N GLY A 45 5.98 -19.29 13.85
CA GLY A 45 5.65 -18.50 12.70
C GLY A 45 6.90 -18.12 11.89
N SER A 46 6.76 -18.02 10.58
CA SER A 46 7.86 -17.65 9.69
C SER A 46 8.05 -16.14 9.74
N LYS A 47 9.16 -15.67 10.29
CA LYS A 47 9.51 -14.23 10.29
C LYS A 47 10.39 -13.91 9.09
N LEU A 48 10.05 -12.86 8.34
CA LEU A 48 10.85 -12.29 7.27
C LEU A 48 11.42 -10.93 7.74
N ASN A 49 12.73 -10.75 7.59
CA ASN A 49 13.38 -9.46 7.80
C ASN A 49 14.02 -9.02 6.48
N PHE A 50 13.82 -7.76 6.11
CA PHE A 50 14.48 -7.16 4.95
C PHE A 50 14.90 -5.74 5.28
N TYR A 51 15.87 -5.24 4.53
CA TYR A 51 16.40 -3.90 4.72
C TYR A 51 15.63 -2.91 3.85
N ILE A 52 15.21 -1.80 4.46
CA ILE A 52 14.78 -0.57 3.76
C ILE A 52 15.55 0.60 4.35
N ASN A 53 15.72 1.68 3.59
CA ASN A 53 16.15 2.93 4.20
C ASN A 53 15.05 3.45 5.13
N ASN A 54 15.42 4.37 6.03
CA ASN A 54 14.45 4.95 6.93
C ASN A 54 13.37 5.73 6.17
N PRO A 55 12.07 5.41 6.33
CA PRO A 55 11.00 6.16 5.71
C PRO A 55 10.93 7.60 6.22
N VAL A 56 10.46 8.51 5.38
CA VAL A 56 10.10 9.88 5.81
C VAL A 56 8.76 9.85 6.57
N CYS A 57 7.83 9.02 6.10
CA CYS A 57 6.50 8.86 6.65
C CYS A 57 5.98 7.46 6.36
N ILE A 58 5.13 6.92 7.24
CA ILE A 58 4.41 5.65 7.04
C ILE A 58 2.89 5.83 7.17
N ASP A 59 2.42 7.06 7.28
CA ASP A 59 1.01 7.44 7.25
C ASP A 59 0.62 7.79 5.81
N PRO A 60 -0.45 7.22 5.23
CA PRO A 60 -0.91 7.48 3.86
C PRO A 60 -0.98 8.96 3.49
N TYR A 61 -1.21 9.80 4.48
CA TYR A 61 -1.27 11.24 4.34
C TYR A 61 -0.05 11.85 3.61
N ASN A 62 1.18 11.33 3.75
CA ASN A 62 2.36 11.98 3.18
C ASN A 62 3.50 11.02 2.82
N VAL A 63 3.21 9.83 2.38
CA VAL A 63 4.24 8.92 1.87
C VAL A 63 4.70 9.35 0.48
N GLN A 64 5.97 9.72 0.36
CA GLN A 64 6.56 10.33 -0.83
C GLN A 64 7.61 9.45 -1.50
N GLU A 65 8.05 8.38 -0.87
CA GLU A 65 9.19 7.59 -1.32
C GLU A 65 8.93 6.07 -1.19
N ASP A 66 9.76 5.28 -1.87
CA ASP A 66 9.63 3.82 -1.97
C ASP A 66 9.60 3.12 -0.61
N GLN A 67 10.33 3.64 0.39
CA GLN A 67 10.48 2.99 1.69
C GLN A 67 9.18 3.04 2.47
N GLY A 68 8.56 4.22 2.57
CA GLY A 68 7.25 4.39 3.20
C GLY A 68 6.16 3.64 2.44
N THR A 69 6.17 3.73 1.10
CA THR A 69 5.23 3.01 0.23
C THR A 69 5.31 1.48 0.44
N GLN A 70 6.50 0.90 0.61
CA GLN A 70 6.64 -0.53 0.91
C GLN A 70 5.98 -0.92 2.24
N VAL A 71 6.04 -0.05 3.25
CA VAL A 71 5.35 -0.25 4.54
C VAL A 71 3.84 -0.10 4.36
N GLU A 72 3.40 0.93 3.64
CA GLU A 72 1.97 1.15 3.38
C GLU A 72 1.28 -0.02 2.70
N TYR A 73 1.91 -0.63 1.69
CA TYR A 73 1.37 -1.82 1.02
C TYR A 73 1.19 -3.03 1.95
N GLN A 74 1.81 -3.04 3.13
CA GLN A 74 1.56 -4.08 4.13
C GLN A 74 0.39 -3.72 5.04
N LEU A 75 0.22 -2.43 5.32
CA LEU A 75 -0.74 -1.92 6.31
C LEU A 75 -2.09 -1.55 5.70
N PHE A 76 -2.13 -1.18 4.41
CA PHE A 76 -3.30 -0.58 3.77
C PHE A 76 -3.62 -1.21 2.42
N ASP A 77 -4.90 -1.35 2.16
CA ASP A 77 -5.45 -1.65 0.84
C ASP A 77 -6.24 -0.45 0.31
N ALA A 78 -5.85 0.05 -0.86
CA ALA A 78 -6.60 1.06 -1.60
C ALA A 78 -7.83 0.45 -2.30
N LEU A 79 -8.66 1.26 -2.98
CA LEU A 79 -9.87 0.77 -3.67
C LEU A 79 -9.58 -0.31 -4.70
N THR A 80 -8.51 -0.12 -5.45
CA THR A 80 -8.10 -0.98 -6.56
C THR A 80 -6.62 -1.36 -6.41
N SER A 81 -6.16 -2.27 -7.26
CA SER A 81 -4.75 -2.67 -7.35
C SER A 81 -4.36 -2.90 -8.80
N TYR A 82 -3.08 -2.74 -9.12
CA TYR A 82 -2.54 -3.10 -10.42
C TYR A 82 -2.07 -4.55 -10.42
N ASP A 83 -2.73 -5.38 -11.23
CA ASP A 83 -2.31 -6.77 -11.48
C ASP A 83 -1.20 -6.77 -12.55
N ALA A 84 0.05 -6.92 -12.10
CA ALA A 84 1.21 -6.87 -13.00
C ALA A 84 1.30 -8.07 -13.96
N GLU A 85 0.67 -9.21 -13.63
CA GLU A 85 0.65 -10.39 -14.50
C GLU A 85 -0.33 -10.20 -15.66
N LYS A 86 -1.48 -9.58 -15.40
CA LYS A 86 -2.50 -9.31 -16.41
C LYS A 86 -2.32 -7.95 -17.09
N GLY A 87 -1.60 -7.02 -16.44
CA GLY A 87 -1.43 -5.65 -16.94
C GLY A 87 -2.70 -4.81 -16.84
N GLU A 88 -3.55 -5.07 -15.84
CA GLU A 88 -4.85 -4.40 -15.67
C GLU A 88 -5.09 -3.96 -14.22
N ILE A 89 -6.02 -3.02 -14.04
CA ILE A 89 -6.53 -2.62 -12.73
C ILE A 89 -7.63 -3.58 -12.30
N VAL A 90 -7.51 -4.09 -11.08
CA VAL A 90 -8.46 -5.02 -10.46
C VAL A 90 -9.00 -4.44 -9.14
N PRO A 91 -10.23 -4.80 -8.73
CA PRO A 91 -10.75 -4.46 -7.42
C PRO A 91 -9.86 -5.01 -6.29
N LEU A 92 -9.59 -4.18 -5.24
CA LEU A 92 -8.88 -4.60 -4.03
C LEU A 92 -9.79 -4.41 -2.80
N ALA A 93 -9.88 -3.23 -2.21
CA ALA A 93 -10.81 -2.95 -1.13
C ALA A 93 -12.25 -2.66 -1.61
N CYS A 94 -12.47 -2.50 -2.91
CA CYS A 94 -13.81 -2.54 -3.49
C CYS A 94 -14.14 -3.93 -4.05
N GLU A 95 -15.44 -4.26 -4.17
CA GLU A 95 -15.92 -5.45 -4.86
C GLU A 95 -15.96 -5.22 -6.37
N SER A 96 -16.35 -4.01 -6.77
CA SER A 96 -16.48 -3.57 -8.16
C SER A 96 -16.37 -2.05 -8.25
N PHE A 97 -16.09 -1.59 -9.45
CA PHE A 97 -16.18 -0.18 -9.81
C PHE A 97 -16.73 -0.03 -11.22
N GLU A 98 -17.41 1.06 -11.48
CA GLU A 98 -17.97 1.42 -12.77
C GLU A 98 -17.85 2.92 -13.01
N ALA A 99 -17.66 3.29 -14.27
CA ALA A 99 -17.66 4.67 -14.72
C ALA A 99 -18.96 4.99 -15.45
N ASN A 100 -19.36 6.27 -15.44
CA ASN A 100 -20.37 6.75 -16.37
C ASN A 100 -19.79 6.79 -17.82
N ASP A 101 -20.66 7.02 -18.81
CA ASP A 101 -20.27 7.01 -20.23
C ASP A 101 -19.17 8.02 -20.58
N ASP A 102 -19.09 9.12 -19.86
CA ASP A 102 -18.13 10.21 -20.10
C ASP A 102 -16.84 10.08 -19.26
N ALA A 103 -16.71 9.04 -18.43
CA ALA A 103 -15.61 8.86 -17.48
C ALA A 103 -15.37 10.10 -16.58
N THR A 104 -16.45 10.76 -16.16
CA THR A 104 -16.43 11.90 -15.22
C THR A 104 -16.97 11.55 -13.84
N GLU A 105 -17.56 10.36 -13.69
CA GLU A 105 -18.08 9.87 -12.41
C GLU A 105 -17.77 8.37 -12.29
N PHE A 106 -17.28 7.97 -11.12
CA PHE A 106 -16.99 6.58 -10.78
C PHE A 106 -17.73 6.18 -9.52
N THR A 107 -18.33 4.99 -9.55
CA THR A 107 -18.99 4.37 -8.39
C THR A 107 -18.21 3.14 -7.96
N PHE A 108 -17.77 3.10 -6.71
CA PHE A 108 -17.08 1.96 -6.11
C PHE A 108 -17.98 1.30 -5.06
N LYS A 109 -18.07 -0.04 -5.10
CA LYS A 109 -18.73 -0.84 -4.07
C LYS A 109 -17.68 -1.38 -3.10
N ILE A 110 -17.73 -0.91 -1.86
CA ILE A 110 -16.73 -1.21 -0.83
C ILE A 110 -16.98 -2.59 -0.25
N LYS A 111 -15.93 -3.41 -0.12
CA LYS A 111 -15.97 -4.70 0.56
C LYS A 111 -16.20 -4.54 2.06
N LYS A 112 -16.88 -5.51 2.65
CA LYS A 112 -16.94 -5.62 4.12
C LYS A 112 -15.57 -6.01 4.65
N ALA A 113 -14.93 -5.10 5.34
CA ALA A 113 -13.61 -5.25 5.92
C ALA A 113 -13.54 -4.56 7.28
N LYS A 114 -12.50 -4.90 8.04
CA LYS A 114 -12.18 -4.27 9.32
C LYS A 114 -10.83 -3.56 9.22
N PHE A 115 -10.71 -2.46 9.95
CA PHE A 115 -9.42 -1.91 10.31
C PHE A 115 -8.74 -2.77 11.39
N HIS A 116 -7.44 -2.60 11.55
CA HIS A 116 -6.63 -3.31 12.56
C HIS A 116 -7.11 -3.08 14.00
N ASN A 117 -7.85 -1.99 14.27
CA ASN A 117 -8.45 -1.70 15.57
C ASN A 117 -9.86 -2.29 15.75
N GLY A 118 -10.39 -2.98 14.73
CA GLY A 118 -11.70 -3.62 14.74
C GLY A 118 -12.86 -2.77 14.22
N ASP A 119 -12.64 -1.48 13.90
CA ASP A 119 -13.64 -0.61 13.29
C ASP A 119 -13.99 -1.10 11.87
N ASP A 120 -15.20 -0.79 11.39
CA ASP A 120 -15.61 -1.13 10.03
C ASP A 120 -14.96 -0.19 9.00
N VAL A 121 -14.48 -0.75 7.89
CA VAL A 121 -14.10 0.02 6.71
C VAL A 121 -15.36 0.35 5.92
N THR A 122 -15.57 1.64 5.66
CA THR A 122 -16.75 2.14 4.96
C THR A 122 -16.35 3.12 3.86
N SER A 123 -17.31 3.51 3.02
CA SER A 123 -17.11 4.59 2.04
C SER A 123 -16.63 5.89 2.69
N LYS A 124 -17.11 6.19 3.91
CA LYS A 124 -16.69 7.38 4.68
C LYS A 124 -15.24 7.32 5.11
N SER A 125 -14.69 6.12 5.31
CA SER A 125 -13.28 5.94 5.67
C SER A 125 -12.35 6.35 4.53
N PHE A 126 -12.75 6.08 3.28
CA PHE A 126 -12.05 6.57 2.07
C PHE A 126 -12.17 8.09 1.95
N LYS A 127 -13.39 8.63 2.07
CA LYS A 127 -13.62 10.08 2.04
C LYS A 127 -12.76 10.79 3.08
N LEU A 128 -12.71 10.28 4.31
CA LEU A 128 -11.91 10.83 5.41
C LEU A 128 -10.41 10.84 5.05
N GLY A 129 -9.85 9.73 4.55
CA GLY A 129 -8.47 9.65 4.13
C GLY A 129 -8.13 10.66 3.02
N TRP A 130 -9.00 10.78 2.03
CA TRP A 130 -8.81 11.68 0.90
C TRP A 130 -8.95 13.17 1.29
N GLU A 131 -9.93 13.49 2.14
CA GLU A 131 -10.07 14.85 2.68
C GLU A 131 -8.89 15.23 3.57
N ARG A 132 -8.43 14.31 4.39
CA ARG A 132 -7.24 14.47 5.23
C ARG A 132 -5.99 14.74 4.40
N LEU A 133 -5.87 14.10 3.23
CA LEU A 133 -4.78 14.29 2.29
C LEU A 133 -4.78 15.67 1.64
N VAL A 134 -5.97 16.22 1.30
CA VAL A 134 -6.10 17.50 0.56
C VAL A 134 -6.24 18.71 1.49
N ASN A 135 -6.92 18.54 2.62
CA ASN A 135 -7.28 19.65 3.51
C ASN A 135 -6.07 20.16 4.30
N THR A 136 -5.56 21.32 3.92
CA THR A 136 -4.44 21.99 4.63
C THR A 136 -4.76 22.40 6.06
N LYS A 137 -6.01 22.28 6.50
CA LYS A 137 -6.49 22.55 7.86
C LYS A 137 -6.87 21.28 8.63
N SER A 138 -6.62 20.08 8.07
CA SER A 138 -6.80 18.82 8.79
C SER A 138 -5.91 18.77 10.05
N ALA A 139 -6.25 17.90 11.00
CA ALA A 139 -5.47 17.78 12.22
C ALA A 139 -4.02 17.37 11.92
N VAL A 140 -3.84 16.44 10.96
CA VAL A 140 -2.48 16.01 10.54
C VAL A 140 -1.72 17.12 9.84
N ALA A 141 -2.34 17.88 8.93
CA ALA A 141 -1.70 19.00 8.24
C ALA A 141 -1.32 20.13 9.22
N THR A 142 -2.11 20.31 10.29
CA THR A 142 -1.82 21.28 11.35
C THR A 142 -0.61 20.85 12.17
N GLU A 143 -0.44 19.56 12.45
CA GLU A 143 0.67 19.03 13.27
C GLU A 143 1.97 18.86 12.46
N TYR A 144 1.88 18.32 11.21
CA TYR A 144 3.04 17.91 10.43
C TYR A 144 3.24 18.69 9.11
N GLY A 145 2.36 19.63 8.80
CA GLY A 145 2.37 20.40 7.56
C GLY A 145 1.44 19.81 6.47
N PRO A 146 1.23 20.51 5.35
CA PRO A 146 0.44 20.05 4.23
C PRO A 146 1.04 18.79 3.57
N SER A 147 0.18 17.94 3.02
CA SER A 147 0.61 16.77 2.24
C SER A 147 1.28 17.17 0.93
N GLU A 148 2.42 16.57 0.63
CA GLU A 148 3.14 16.72 -0.64
C GLU A 148 2.59 15.81 -1.75
N VAL A 149 1.69 14.87 -1.40
CA VAL A 149 1.12 13.89 -2.34
C VAL A 149 -0.38 14.09 -2.61
N SER A 150 -0.96 15.21 -2.14
CA SER A 150 -2.37 15.55 -2.35
C SER A 150 -2.76 15.66 -3.83
N TYR A 151 -1.79 15.93 -4.73
CA TYR A 151 -2.01 16.07 -6.16
C TYR A 151 -2.61 14.83 -6.84
N HIS A 152 -2.53 13.66 -6.22
CA HIS A 152 -3.21 12.45 -6.70
C HIS A 152 -4.73 12.61 -6.79
N LEU A 153 -5.31 13.57 -6.07
CA LEU A 153 -6.74 13.89 -6.12
C LEU A 153 -7.06 15.19 -6.90
N SER A 154 -6.07 15.77 -7.61
CA SER A 154 -6.25 17.07 -8.29
C SER A 154 -7.32 17.07 -9.38
N MET A 155 -7.70 15.90 -9.91
CA MET A 155 -8.77 15.75 -10.88
C MET A 155 -10.16 15.64 -10.24
N VAL A 156 -10.28 15.51 -8.91
CA VAL A 156 -11.57 15.37 -8.21
C VAL A 156 -12.21 16.74 -8.01
N GLU A 157 -13.53 16.84 -8.23
CA GLU A 157 -14.27 18.09 -8.00
C GLU A 157 -14.11 18.58 -6.57
N GLY A 158 -13.86 19.88 -6.42
CA GLY A 158 -13.66 20.54 -5.11
C GLY A 158 -12.26 20.44 -4.55
N TYR A 159 -11.31 19.79 -5.25
CA TYR A 159 -9.91 19.71 -4.82
C TYR A 159 -9.29 21.07 -4.52
N ASP A 160 -9.36 22.00 -5.48
CA ASP A 160 -8.74 23.33 -5.35
C ASP A 160 -9.34 24.14 -4.19
N ASP A 161 -10.66 24.05 -3.99
CA ASP A 161 -11.34 24.77 -2.91
C ASP A 161 -10.96 24.20 -1.54
N LEU A 162 -10.88 22.87 -1.41
CA LEU A 162 -10.46 22.23 -0.17
C LEU A 162 -8.99 22.51 0.14
N LEU A 163 -8.10 22.40 -0.86
CA LEU A 163 -6.67 22.68 -0.74
C LEU A 163 -6.42 24.15 -0.32
N ALA A 164 -7.15 25.10 -0.91
CA ALA A 164 -7.08 26.51 -0.56
C ALA A 164 -7.74 26.83 0.79
N GLY A 165 -8.44 25.90 1.40
CA GLY A 165 -9.19 26.08 2.64
C GLY A 165 -10.46 26.93 2.50
N ASN A 166 -11.01 27.02 1.28
CA ASN A 166 -12.30 27.67 0.98
C ASN A 166 -13.49 26.71 1.20
N ALA A 167 -13.24 25.41 1.24
CA ALA A 167 -14.19 24.38 1.55
C ALA A 167 -13.76 23.58 2.80
N THR A 168 -14.67 22.79 3.36
CA THR A 168 -14.43 21.87 4.47
C THR A 168 -14.47 20.41 4.04
N GLU A 169 -14.96 20.13 2.84
CA GLU A 169 -15.15 18.80 2.28
C GLU A 169 -14.73 18.78 0.81
N LEU A 170 -14.36 17.58 0.35
CA LEU A 170 -14.08 17.29 -1.06
C LEU A 170 -15.42 17.03 -1.78
N SER A 171 -15.99 18.07 -2.42
CA SER A 171 -17.38 18.05 -2.93
C SER A 171 -17.63 16.96 -3.97
N GLY A 172 -16.61 16.54 -4.72
CA GLY A 172 -16.70 15.46 -5.68
C GLY A 172 -16.77 14.06 -5.05
N VAL A 173 -16.58 13.92 -3.74
CA VAL A 173 -16.63 12.60 -3.07
C VAL A 173 -17.87 12.49 -2.20
N THR A 174 -18.76 11.57 -2.53
CA THR A 174 -19.99 11.32 -1.79
C THR A 174 -20.12 9.87 -1.35
N CYS A 175 -20.79 9.66 -0.21
CA CYS A 175 -21.02 8.37 0.43
C CYS A 175 -22.53 8.17 0.62
N PRO A 176 -23.27 7.71 -0.40
CA PRO A 176 -24.71 7.50 -0.29
C PRO A 176 -25.09 6.52 0.81
N ASP A 177 -24.24 5.53 1.04
CA ASP A 177 -24.32 4.55 2.12
C ASP A 177 -22.91 4.09 2.52
N ASP A 178 -22.80 3.22 3.51
CA ASP A 178 -21.50 2.76 4.03
C ASP A 178 -20.71 1.88 3.04
N GLU A 179 -21.38 1.29 2.04
CA GLU A 179 -20.76 0.41 1.05
C GLU A 179 -20.60 1.07 -0.34
N THR A 180 -21.03 2.33 -0.51
CA THR A 180 -20.99 3.01 -1.81
C THR A 180 -20.20 4.30 -1.74
N LEU A 181 -19.13 4.39 -2.50
CA LEU A 181 -18.35 5.62 -2.71
C LEU A 181 -18.57 6.10 -4.15
N VAL A 182 -18.99 7.35 -4.32
CA VAL A 182 -19.12 7.98 -5.63
C VAL A 182 -18.13 9.13 -5.74
N VAL A 183 -17.38 9.13 -6.83
CA VAL A 183 -16.33 10.11 -7.11
C VAL A 183 -16.63 10.84 -8.41
N LYS A 184 -16.78 12.17 -8.34
CA LYS A 184 -16.92 13.06 -9.49
C LYS A 184 -15.61 13.74 -9.80
N LEU A 185 -15.27 13.77 -11.08
CA LEU A 185 -14.08 14.40 -11.60
C LEU A 185 -14.42 15.72 -12.29
N ALA A 186 -13.54 16.70 -12.21
CA ALA A 186 -13.67 17.99 -12.88
C ALA A 186 -13.63 17.88 -14.41
N SER A 187 -13.09 16.80 -14.94
CA SER A 187 -13.06 16.47 -16.38
C SER A 187 -12.96 14.97 -16.57
N ALA A 188 -13.26 14.49 -17.79
CA ALA A 188 -13.17 13.08 -18.16
C ALA A 188 -11.75 12.53 -17.93
N TYR A 189 -11.63 11.43 -17.17
CA TYR A 189 -10.36 10.76 -16.92
C TYR A 189 -10.57 9.26 -16.68
N ALA A 190 -10.52 8.48 -17.75
CA ALA A 190 -10.84 7.05 -17.73
C ALA A 190 -9.88 6.21 -16.86
N ASP A 191 -8.66 6.70 -16.63
CA ASP A 191 -7.64 6.01 -15.83
C ASP A 191 -7.74 6.31 -14.33
N PHE A 192 -8.82 6.95 -13.86
CA PHE A 192 -9.00 7.23 -12.43
C PHE A 192 -8.92 5.97 -11.54
N PRO A 193 -9.41 4.78 -11.94
CA PRO A 193 -9.21 3.56 -11.16
C PRO A 193 -7.73 3.19 -10.96
N PHE A 194 -6.84 3.58 -11.88
CA PHE A 194 -5.39 3.42 -11.68
C PHE A 194 -4.87 4.38 -10.59
N VAL A 195 -5.34 5.62 -10.57
CA VAL A 195 -5.01 6.57 -9.48
C VAL A 195 -5.52 6.04 -8.14
N ALA A 196 -6.74 5.48 -8.12
CA ALA A 196 -7.37 4.90 -6.93
C ALA A 196 -6.67 3.64 -6.39
N SER A 197 -5.64 3.13 -7.08
CA SER A 197 -4.77 2.05 -6.59
C SER A 197 -3.56 2.54 -5.79
N HIS A 198 -3.35 3.86 -5.74
CA HIS A 198 -2.21 4.42 -5.01
C HIS A 198 -2.44 4.28 -3.49
N PRO A 199 -1.46 3.78 -2.71
CA PRO A 199 -1.64 3.56 -1.27
C PRO A 199 -1.96 4.82 -0.47
N ALA A 200 -1.50 6.00 -0.90
CA ALA A 200 -1.91 7.28 -0.29
C ALA A 200 -3.44 7.53 -0.34
N LEU A 201 -4.17 6.82 -1.20
CA LEU A 201 -5.63 6.89 -1.30
C LEU A 201 -6.35 5.78 -0.53
N ALA A 202 -5.67 5.13 0.39
CA ALA A 202 -6.24 4.13 1.27
C ALA A 202 -7.25 4.74 2.25
N PRO A 203 -8.19 3.94 2.80
CA PRO A 203 -9.10 4.38 3.84
C PRO A 203 -8.38 4.54 5.16
N VAL A 204 -8.87 5.44 6.01
CA VAL A 204 -8.37 5.59 7.38
C VAL A 204 -9.54 5.59 8.39
N PRO A 205 -9.34 5.07 9.61
CA PRO A 205 -10.31 5.17 10.69
C PRO A 205 -10.33 6.58 11.30
N GLU A 206 -11.37 6.89 12.08
CA GLU A 206 -11.52 8.21 12.75
C GLU A 206 -10.34 8.58 13.65
N CYS A 207 -9.63 7.60 14.22
CA CYS A 207 -8.45 7.86 15.04
C CYS A 207 -7.30 8.52 14.27
N ALA A 208 -7.29 8.45 12.94
CA ALA A 208 -6.32 9.16 12.10
C ALA A 208 -6.41 10.70 12.24
N GLU A 209 -7.58 11.23 12.63
CA GLU A 209 -7.78 12.66 12.88
C GLU A 209 -7.92 12.98 14.36
N SER A 210 -8.46 12.07 15.18
CA SER A 210 -8.67 12.32 16.62
C SER A 210 -7.43 12.06 17.46
N ASP A 211 -6.49 11.22 17.01
CA ASP A 211 -5.19 10.94 17.67
C ASP A 211 -4.05 10.89 16.65
N VAL A 212 -3.85 12.00 15.96
CA VAL A 212 -2.87 12.16 14.87
C VAL A 212 -1.48 11.66 15.24
N LYS A 213 -0.99 11.97 16.45
CA LYS A 213 0.37 11.62 16.88
C LYS A 213 0.57 10.12 17.04
N SER A 214 -0.40 9.44 17.61
CA SER A 214 -0.34 7.99 17.73
C SER A 214 -0.48 7.32 16.38
N PHE A 215 -1.40 7.81 15.54
CA PHE A 215 -1.63 7.28 14.20
C PHE A 215 -0.39 7.46 13.31
N TYR A 216 0.26 8.61 13.33
CA TYR A 216 1.47 8.89 12.54
C TYR A 216 2.62 7.91 12.83
N LEU A 217 2.75 7.45 14.09
CA LEU A 217 3.80 6.51 14.51
C LEU A 217 3.38 5.04 14.45
N ALA A 218 2.10 4.76 14.44
CA ALA A 218 1.53 3.42 14.38
C ALA A 218 0.20 3.45 13.61
N PRO A 219 0.26 3.59 12.28
CA PRO A 219 -0.95 3.65 11.46
C PRO A 219 -1.84 2.41 11.62
N VAL A 220 -3.14 2.66 11.66
CA VAL A 220 -4.19 1.64 11.74
C VAL A 220 -4.80 1.51 10.35
N GLY A 221 -4.43 0.47 9.63
CA GLY A 221 -4.86 0.21 8.27
C GLY A 221 -5.90 -0.90 8.17
N ASN A 222 -6.18 -1.31 6.93
CA ASN A 222 -7.09 -2.38 6.54
C ASN A 222 -6.39 -3.51 5.76
N GLY A 223 -5.06 -3.48 5.70
CA GLY A 223 -4.22 -4.40 4.95
C GLY A 223 -3.92 -5.73 5.68
N PRO A 224 -3.15 -6.63 5.04
CA PRO A 224 -2.88 -7.98 5.55
C PRO A 224 -1.99 -8.03 6.79
N PHE A 225 -1.23 -6.97 7.06
CA PHE A 225 -0.40 -6.83 8.26
C PHE A 225 -0.78 -5.58 9.04
N MET A 226 -0.53 -5.62 10.34
CA MET A 226 -0.74 -4.50 11.27
C MET A 226 0.54 -4.16 11.99
N MET A 227 0.67 -2.93 12.46
CA MET A 227 1.83 -2.51 13.27
C MET A 227 1.96 -3.38 14.53
N ASP A 228 3.17 -3.80 14.83
CA ASP A 228 3.54 -4.45 16.10
C ASP A 228 4.43 -3.51 16.91
N GLY A 229 3.81 -2.53 17.54
CA GLY A 229 4.45 -1.43 18.23
C GLY A 229 4.36 -0.12 17.46
N LYS A 230 5.22 0.82 17.82
CA LYS A 230 5.34 2.13 17.16
C LYS A 230 6.63 2.20 16.39
N TRP A 231 6.59 2.89 15.25
CA TRP A 231 7.80 3.26 14.54
C TRP A 231 8.49 4.45 15.24
N GLU A 232 9.78 4.36 15.34
CA GLU A 232 10.66 5.44 15.77
C GLU A 232 11.71 5.66 14.67
N ASP A 233 12.03 6.92 14.39
CA ASP A 233 12.99 7.30 13.36
C ASP A 233 14.33 6.56 13.51
N GLY A 234 14.79 5.92 12.43
CA GLY A 234 16.02 5.12 12.40
C GLY A 234 15.96 3.77 13.13
N GLN A 235 14.79 3.34 13.59
CA GLN A 235 14.58 2.04 14.23
C GLN A 235 13.85 1.08 13.29
N GLU A 236 13.74 -0.19 13.72
CA GLU A 236 12.98 -1.21 13.02
C GLU A 236 11.49 -0.86 12.95
N ILE A 237 10.86 -1.21 11.83
CA ILE A 237 9.41 -1.23 11.67
C ILE A 237 8.98 -2.68 11.79
N ASN A 238 8.24 -3.00 12.85
CA ASN A 238 7.72 -4.34 13.08
C ASN A 238 6.25 -4.37 12.72
N VAL A 239 5.88 -5.36 11.91
CA VAL A 239 4.50 -5.66 11.55
C VAL A 239 4.21 -7.12 11.85
N LYS A 240 2.96 -7.44 12.11
CA LYS A 240 2.47 -8.79 12.32
C LYS A 240 1.22 -9.04 11.49
N LYS A 241 0.96 -10.28 11.18
CA LYS A 241 -0.23 -10.70 10.44
C LYS A 241 -1.52 -10.21 11.11
N PHE A 242 -2.44 -9.72 10.29
CA PHE A 242 -3.80 -9.38 10.72
C PHE A 242 -4.73 -10.57 10.45
N ASP A 243 -5.16 -11.25 11.51
CA ASP A 243 -5.95 -12.48 11.39
C ASP A 243 -7.35 -12.24 10.82
N ASP A 244 -7.93 -11.04 11.02
CA ASP A 244 -9.25 -10.67 10.51
C ASP A 244 -9.20 -10.03 9.13
N TYR A 245 -8.05 -10.08 8.44
CA TYR A 245 -7.93 -9.58 7.07
C TYR A 245 -8.93 -10.26 6.13
N TYR A 246 -9.64 -9.47 5.35
CA TYR A 246 -10.74 -9.90 4.48
C TYR A 246 -10.30 -10.61 3.19
N GLY A 247 -9.03 -10.46 2.79
CA GLY A 247 -8.42 -11.11 1.63
C GLY A 247 -7.69 -12.41 1.97
N ASP A 248 -6.79 -12.81 1.10
CA ASP A 248 -5.94 -13.99 1.30
C ASP A 248 -5.02 -13.80 2.51
N LYS A 249 -5.03 -14.78 3.41
CA LYS A 249 -4.24 -14.71 4.63
C LYS A 249 -2.75 -14.73 4.34
N ALA A 250 -2.00 -13.86 5.03
CA ALA A 250 -0.55 -13.86 4.97
C ALA A 250 0.03 -15.23 5.39
N LYS A 251 1.07 -15.67 4.68
CA LYS A 251 1.76 -16.97 4.92
C LYS A 251 2.90 -16.85 5.92
N ILE A 252 3.23 -15.64 6.32
CA ILE A 252 4.24 -15.29 7.34
C ILE A 252 3.55 -14.52 8.46
N ASP A 253 4.16 -14.52 9.64
CA ASP A 253 3.67 -13.78 10.81
C ASP A 253 4.31 -12.41 10.92
#